data_748341e2a1002dbb17ab5b68318eb9d4
#
_entry.id   748341e2a1002dbb17ab5b68318eb9d4
#
_cell.length_a   1.000
_cell.length_b   1.000
_cell.length_c   1.000
_cell.angle_alpha   90.00
_cell.angle_beta   90.00
_cell.angle_gamma   90.00
#
_symmetry.space_group_name_H-M   'P 1'
#
loop_
_entity.id
_entity.type
_entity.pdbx_description
1 polymer ?
#
loop_
_entity_poly.entity_id
_entity_poly.type
_entity_poly.pdbx_seq_one_letter_code
_entity_poly.pdbx_strand_id
1 'polypeptide(L)'
;IISTALYAIAHATEAKAALESALLDLEGKILNQPVWALFGQKSQARIPLSVSIANPDFEEDKQLLQKISADGVRLIKLKTGFKSHQFDIMRCEYIRKYHPELSLRVDFNQGLEAEEGLSRTLDLATFEPDFIEQPVRAHDYETMAKINRQCPVLLLADESVFGPEDVKKAISQNIAGGVSIKVMKSGGIKRARKTAQIAAKAGWSCYGGDMHETGLGHLPGVHLIASCPEITLGCEFYHARYYVIEDILSTKFPIDEGHVVVPDSPGLGFSPDIEKIDALSLK
;
A
#
# COMPACT_ATOMS: atom_id res chain seq x y z
N ILE A 1 -19.69 8.07 18.23
CA ILE A 1 -19.13 7.99 19.60
C ILE A 1 -17.80 7.21 19.60
N ILE A 2 -17.75 5.97 19.08
CA ILE A 2 -16.54 5.13 19.12
C ILE A 2 -15.36 5.76 18.35
N SER A 3 -15.57 6.21 17.12
CA SER A 3 -14.52 6.87 16.33
C SER A 3 -13.96 8.11 17.04
N THR A 4 -14.81 8.90 17.70
CA THR A 4 -14.38 10.08 18.47
C THR A 4 -13.51 9.67 19.66
N ALA A 5 -13.87 8.60 20.37
CA ALA A 5 -13.09 8.09 21.48
C ALA A 5 -11.71 7.53 21.02
N LEU A 6 -11.68 6.77 19.94
CA LEU A 6 -10.44 6.23 19.38
C LEU A 6 -9.46 7.34 18.98
N TYR A 7 -9.96 8.42 18.37
CA TYR A 7 -9.10 9.51 17.91
C TYR A 7 -8.71 10.50 19.01
N ALA A 8 -9.32 10.42 20.20
CA ALA A 8 -8.87 11.15 21.37
C ALA A 8 -7.58 10.57 21.99
N ILE A 9 -7.25 9.31 21.71
CA ILE A 9 -6.01 8.67 22.15
C ILE A 9 -4.90 9.03 21.16
N ALA A 10 -3.74 9.47 21.64
CA ALA A 10 -2.58 9.71 20.79
C ALA A 10 -1.92 8.38 20.37
N HIS A 11 -1.31 8.35 19.19
CA HIS A 11 -0.59 7.18 18.66
C HIS A 11 -1.42 5.90 18.54
N ALA A 12 -0.78 4.72 18.58
CA ALA A 12 -1.41 3.38 18.49
C ALA A 12 -2.35 3.22 17.27
N THR A 13 -1.90 3.68 16.12
CA THR A 13 -2.71 3.68 14.88
C THR A 13 -3.12 2.27 14.46
N GLU A 14 -2.24 1.29 14.67
CA GLU A 14 -2.47 -0.11 14.35
C GLU A 14 -3.62 -0.69 15.18
N ALA A 15 -3.59 -0.47 16.49
CA ALA A 15 -4.65 -0.93 17.40
C ALA A 15 -6.00 -0.24 17.09
N LYS A 16 -5.98 1.05 16.75
CA LYS A 16 -7.17 1.79 16.32
C LYS A 16 -7.74 1.23 15.03
N ALA A 17 -6.88 0.94 14.05
CA ALA A 17 -7.28 0.35 12.78
C ALA A 17 -7.91 -1.02 12.98
N ALA A 18 -7.31 -1.87 13.82
CA ALA A 18 -7.85 -3.20 14.13
C ALA A 18 -9.25 -3.10 14.79
N LEU A 19 -9.40 -2.23 15.80
CA LEU A 19 -10.67 -2.05 16.49
C LEU A 19 -11.74 -1.42 15.59
N GLU A 20 -11.42 -0.38 14.80
CA GLU A 20 -12.37 0.20 13.84
C GLU A 20 -12.79 -0.83 12.81
N SER A 21 -11.87 -1.63 12.27
CA SER A 21 -12.16 -2.67 11.27
C SER A 21 -13.11 -3.74 11.82
N ALA A 22 -12.89 -4.21 13.06
CA ALA A 22 -13.76 -5.18 13.72
C ALA A 22 -15.17 -4.61 13.94
N LEU A 23 -15.27 -3.33 14.33
CA LEU A 23 -16.56 -2.66 14.53
C LEU A 23 -17.31 -2.44 13.21
N LEU A 24 -16.62 -2.09 12.14
CA LEU A 24 -17.21 -1.95 10.81
C LEU A 24 -17.64 -3.30 10.23
N ASP A 25 -16.89 -4.37 10.48
CA ASP A 25 -17.29 -5.73 10.12
C ASP A 25 -18.61 -6.12 10.82
N LEU A 26 -18.68 -5.88 12.13
CA LEU A 26 -19.89 -6.11 12.90
C LEU A 26 -21.08 -5.26 12.40
N GLU A 27 -20.87 -3.97 12.18
CA GLU A 27 -21.90 -3.05 11.66
C GLU A 27 -22.40 -3.52 10.28
N GLY A 28 -21.49 -3.89 9.37
CA GLY A 28 -21.83 -4.41 8.06
C GLY A 28 -22.65 -5.71 8.14
N LYS A 29 -22.30 -6.63 9.05
CA LYS A 29 -23.04 -7.87 9.28
C LYS A 29 -24.44 -7.61 9.85
N ILE A 30 -24.60 -6.70 10.82
CA ILE A 30 -25.91 -6.32 11.38
C ILE A 30 -26.82 -5.71 10.30
N LEU A 31 -26.25 -4.85 9.45
CA LEU A 31 -26.99 -4.17 8.38
C LEU A 31 -27.13 -5.02 7.10
N ASN A 32 -26.56 -6.22 7.09
CA ASN A 32 -26.49 -7.11 5.92
C ASN A 32 -25.88 -6.42 4.69
N GLN A 33 -24.80 -5.67 4.89
CA GLN A 33 -24.09 -4.90 3.85
C GLN A 33 -22.57 -5.11 3.95
N PRO A 34 -21.83 -5.08 2.84
CA PRO A 34 -20.37 -5.05 2.87
C PRO A 34 -19.86 -3.73 3.44
N VAL A 35 -18.68 -3.74 4.07
CA VAL A 35 -18.12 -2.55 4.72
C VAL A 35 -17.98 -1.36 3.75
N TRP A 36 -17.63 -1.58 2.48
CA TRP A 36 -17.54 -0.50 1.51
C TRP A 36 -18.87 0.26 1.35
N ALA A 37 -20.04 -0.43 1.46
CA ALA A 37 -21.36 0.19 1.30
C ALA A 37 -21.71 1.13 2.46
N LEU A 38 -21.07 1.00 3.63
CA LEU A 38 -21.24 1.93 4.76
C LEU A 38 -20.66 3.33 4.46
N PHE A 39 -19.84 3.45 3.40
CA PHE A 39 -19.19 4.70 3.00
C PHE A 39 -19.74 5.30 1.69
N GLY A 40 -20.65 4.61 1.03
CA GLY A 40 -21.28 5.09 -0.21
C GLY A 40 -21.28 4.06 -1.34
N GLN A 41 -21.10 4.49 -2.57
CA GLN A 41 -21.12 3.63 -3.73
C GLN A 41 -19.76 2.94 -3.96
N LYS A 42 -19.80 1.73 -4.53
CA LYS A 42 -18.60 1.03 -4.99
C LYS A 42 -18.01 1.75 -6.21
N SER A 43 -16.81 2.28 -6.07
CA SER A 43 -16.08 2.95 -7.16
C SER A 43 -15.37 1.97 -8.09
N GLN A 44 -14.94 0.81 -7.56
CA GLN A 44 -14.27 -0.23 -8.33
C GLN A 44 -14.56 -1.61 -7.73
N ALA A 45 -14.76 -2.61 -8.60
CA ALA A 45 -15.04 -4.00 -8.20
C ALA A 45 -13.77 -4.89 -8.23
N ARG A 46 -12.75 -4.48 -8.96
CA ARG A 46 -11.44 -5.15 -9.08
C ARG A 46 -10.36 -4.09 -8.93
N ILE A 47 -9.42 -4.32 -8.04
CA ILE A 47 -8.34 -3.38 -7.72
C ILE A 47 -7.04 -3.95 -8.30
N PRO A 48 -6.34 -3.23 -9.20
CA PRO A 48 -5.07 -3.71 -9.75
C PRO A 48 -4.06 -4.00 -8.64
N LEU A 49 -3.48 -5.21 -8.68
CA LEU A 49 -2.53 -5.68 -7.67
C LEU A 49 -1.11 -5.42 -8.10
N SER A 50 -0.35 -4.75 -7.26
CA SER A 50 1.11 -4.63 -7.33
C SER A 50 1.74 -5.64 -6.38
N VAL A 51 2.77 -6.35 -6.84
CA VAL A 51 3.55 -7.27 -5.99
C VAL A 51 4.95 -6.71 -5.78
N SER A 52 5.41 -6.67 -4.54
CA SER A 52 6.77 -6.21 -4.23
C SER A 52 7.81 -7.27 -4.56
N ILE A 53 8.92 -6.83 -5.10
CA ILE A 53 10.12 -7.59 -5.42
C ILE A 53 11.21 -7.11 -4.47
N ALA A 54 11.60 -7.94 -3.50
CA ALA A 54 12.36 -7.48 -2.33
C ALA A 54 13.45 -8.45 -1.85
N ASN A 55 13.64 -9.58 -2.55
CA ASN A 55 14.61 -10.56 -2.09
C ASN A 55 16.05 -10.07 -2.32
N PRO A 56 16.95 -10.18 -1.32
CA PRO A 56 18.36 -9.90 -1.52
C PRO A 56 19.06 -10.90 -2.48
N ASP A 57 18.50 -12.10 -2.68
CA ASP A 57 18.86 -12.99 -3.77
C ASP A 57 17.94 -12.74 -4.97
N PHE A 58 18.46 -12.12 -6.01
CA PHE A 58 17.65 -11.76 -7.18
C PHE A 58 17.20 -12.96 -8.01
N GLU A 59 17.81 -14.13 -7.86
CA GLU A 59 17.34 -15.35 -8.55
C GLU A 59 15.97 -15.78 -7.99
N GLU A 60 15.75 -15.63 -6.69
CA GLU A 60 14.43 -15.84 -6.07
C GLU A 60 13.39 -14.86 -6.60
N ASP A 61 13.76 -13.58 -6.74
CA ASP A 61 12.89 -12.55 -7.32
C ASP A 61 12.53 -12.85 -8.79
N LYS A 62 13.45 -13.42 -9.59
CA LYS A 62 13.15 -13.84 -10.97
C LYS A 62 12.12 -14.96 -11.02
N GLN A 63 12.17 -15.93 -10.09
CA GLN A 63 11.14 -16.96 -9.98
C GLN A 63 9.79 -16.37 -9.60
N LEU A 64 9.78 -15.43 -8.66
CA LEU A 64 8.56 -14.72 -8.29
C LEU A 64 7.99 -13.92 -9.48
N LEU A 65 8.81 -13.21 -10.24
CA LEU A 65 8.39 -12.48 -11.45
C LEU A 65 7.68 -13.39 -12.45
N GLN A 66 8.21 -14.59 -12.70
CA GLN A 66 7.57 -15.57 -13.59
C GLN A 66 6.20 -16.01 -13.06
N LYS A 67 6.11 -16.31 -11.75
CA LYS A 67 4.88 -16.74 -11.10
C LYS A 67 3.79 -15.65 -11.17
N ILE A 68 4.11 -14.42 -10.77
CA ILE A 68 3.13 -13.32 -10.74
C ILE A 68 2.67 -12.93 -12.15
N SER A 69 3.57 -12.98 -13.15
CA SER A 69 3.22 -12.74 -14.56
C SER A 69 2.24 -13.80 -15.07
N ALA A 70 2.43 -15.08 -14.71
CA ALA A 70 1.51 -16.17 -15.04
C ALA A 70 0.15 -16.00 -14.33
N ASP A 71 0.11 -15.46 -13.11
CA ASP A 71 -1.10 -15.14 -12.36
C ASP A 71 -1.80 -13.84 -12.86
N GLY A 72 -1.32 -13.22 -13.94
CA GLY A 72 -1.91 -12.04 -14.56
C GLY A 72 -1.52 -10.70 -13.92
N VAL A 73 -0.62 -10.68 -12.94
CA VAL A 73 -0.10 -9.42 -12.35
C VAL A 73 0.68 -8.63 -13.41
N ARG A 74 0.43 -7.32 -13.45
CA ARG A 74 1.12 -6.40 -14.38
C ARG A 74 1.82 -5.24 -13.67
N LEU A 75 1.64 -5.11 -12.37
CA LEU A 75 2.24 -4.06 -11.55
C LEU A 75 3.23 -4.69 -10.58
N ILE A 76 4.47 -4.21 -10.58
CA ILE A 76 5.49 -4.63 -9.63
C ILE A 76 6.06 -3.43 -8.89
N LYS A 77 6.42 -3.62 -7.64
CA LYS A 77 7.11 -2.61 -6.83
C LYS A 77 8.47 -3.13 -6.40
N LEU A 78 9.54 -2.54 -6.91
CA LEU A 78 10.90 -2.91 -6.59
C LEU A 78 11.32 -2.22 -5.29
N LYS A 79 11.59 -2.98 -4.26
CA LYS A 79 12.19 -2.47 -3.01
C LYS A 79 13.67 -2.21 -3.25
N THR A 80 14.12 -1.01 -2.93
CA THR A 80 15.46 -0.49 -3.24
C THR A 80 16.11 0.14 -2.00
N GLY A 81 17.39 0.48 -2.09
CA GLY A 81 18.11 1.15 -1.00
C GLY A 81 18.59 0.25 0.14
N PHE A 82 18.33 -1.07 0.12
CA PHE A 82 18.77 -2.01 1.16
C PHE A 82 20.08 -2.75 0.83
N LYS A 83 20.52 -2.65 -0.42
CA LYS A 83 21.83 -3.12 -0.90
C LYS A 83 22.56 -1.97 -1.62
N SER A 84 23.52 -2.30 -2.49
CA SER A 84 24.21 -1.29 -3.26
C SER A 84 23.29 -0.66 -4.33
N HIS A 85 23.52 0.58 -4.65
CA HIS A 85 22.81 1.28 -5.73
C HIS A 85 22.97 0.57 -7.09
N GLN A 86 24.14 -0.02 -7.34
CA GLN A 86 24.37 -0.84 -8.55
C GLN A 86 23.47 -2.06 -8.61
N PHE A 87 23.13 -2.65 -7.47
CA PHE A 87 22.17 -3.76 -7.41
C PHE A 87 20.75 -3.29 -7.78
N ASP A 88 20.35 -2.10 -7.36
CA ASP A 88 19.06 -1.52 -7.71
C ASP A 88 18.95 -1.23 -9.22
N ILE A 89 20.00 -0.63 -9.81
CA ILE A 89 20.12 -0.38 -11.26
C ILE A 89 20.02 -1.69 -12.03
N MET A 90 20.81 -2.69 -11.67
CA MET A 90 20.82 -4.00 -12.34
C MET A 90 19.43 -4.65 -12.35
N ARG A 91 18.68 -4.56 -11.26
CA ARG A 91 17.30 -5.11 -11.20
C ARG A 91 16.34 -4.33 -12.09
N CYS A 92 16.44 -3.00 -12.13
CA CYS A 92 15.64 -2.17 -13.06
C CYS A 92 15.95 -2.51 -14.52
N GLU A 93 17.24 -2.63 -14.89
CA GLU A 93 17.69 -3.04 -16.23
C GLU A 93 17.13 -4.41 -16.61
N TYR A 94 17.22 -5.39 -15.70
CA TYR A 94 16.67 -6.71 -15.92
C TYR A 94 15.15 -6.69 -16.19
N ILE A 95 14.40 -5.98 -15.34
CA ILE A 95 12.95 -5.87 -15.48
C ILE A 95 12.60 -5.22 -16.82
N ARG A 96 13.20 -4.10 -17.17
CA ARG A 96 12.93 -3.41 -18.45
C ARG A 96 13.30 -4.24 -19.68
N LYS A 97 14.37 -5.04 -19.58
CA LYS A 97 14.82 -5.88 -20.68
C LYS A 97 13.99 -7.13 -20.87
N TYR A 98 13.61 -7.82 -19.79
CA TYR A 98 13.00 -9.15 -19.85
C TYR A 98 11.51 -9.17 -19.52
N HIS A 99 11.00 -8.09 -18.92
CA HIS A 99 9.58 -7.93 -18.55
C HIS A 99 9.05 -6.55 -18.92
N PRO A 100 9.20 -6.11 -20.20
CA PRO A 100 8.81 -4.76 -20.63
C PRO A 100 7.30 -4.50 -20.48
N GLU A 101 6.49 -5.57 -20.38
CA GLU A 101 5.05 -5.51 -20.16
C GLU A 101 4.66 -5.17 -18.71
N LEU A 102 5.60 -5.26 -17.76
CA LEU A 102 5.34 -4.96 -16.36
C LEU A 102 5.52 -3.46 -16.09
N SER A 103 4.53 -2.85 -15.46
CA SER A 103 4.63 -1.51 -14.92
C SER A 103 5.50 -1.55 -13.65
N LEU A 104 6.57 -0.78 -13.66
CA LEU A 104 7.56 -0.72 -12.58
C LEU A 104 7.22 0.41 -11.62
N ARG A 105 7.31 0.14 -10.33
CA ARG A 105 7.30 1.08 -9.22
C ARG A 105 8.55 0.88 -8.40
N VAL A 106 9.04 1.93 -7.76
CA VAL A 106 10.24 1.90 -6.93
C VAL A 106 9.91 2.38 -5.54
N ASP A 107 10.42 1.70 -4.52
CA ASP A 107 10.23 2.10 -3.13
C ASP A 107 11.53 1.94 -2.35
N PHE A 108 12.01 3.03 -1.82
CA PHE A 108 13.23 3.06 -1.02
C PHE A 108 12.99 2.81 0.48
N ASN A 109 11.76 2.90 0.95
CA ASN A 109 11.44 2.79 2.38
C ASN A 109 12.39 3.58 3.29
N GLN A 110 12.66 4.85 2.92
CA GLN A 110 13.58 5.73 3.64
C GLN A 110 15.07 5.28 3.55
N GLY A 111 15.43 4.44 2.60
CA GLY A 111 16.75 3.77 2.54
C GLY A 111 17.91 4.65 2.09
N LEU A 112 17.67 5.91 1.69
CA LEU A 112 18.72 6.83 1.24
C LEU A 112 19.03 7.91 2.29
N GLU A 113 20.30 8.23 2.45
CA GLU A 113 20.70 9.43 3.18
C GLU A 113 20.48 10.69 2.31
N ALA A 114 20.34 11.85 2.96
CA ALA A 114 19.98 13.11 2.28
C ALA A 114 20.94 13.51 1.16
N GLU A 115 22.24 13.24 1.35
CA GLU A 115 23.30 13.58 0.40
C GLU A 115 23.18 12.80 -0.92
N GLU A 116 22.72 11.56 -0.87
CA GLU A 116 22.58 10.67 -2.02
C GLU A 116 21.13 10.64 -2.56
N GLY A 117 20.18 11.11 -1.78
CA GLY A 117 18.73 10.97 -2.04
C GLY A 117 18.35 11.48 -3.43
N LEU A 118 18.80 12.66 -3.81
CA LEU A 118 18.49 13.24 -5.12
C LEU A 118 19.10 12.44 -6.26
N SER A 119 20.43 12.20 -6.23
CA SER A 119 21.12 11.54 -7.34
C SER A 119 20.62 10.13 -7.59
N ARG A 120 20.51 9.30 -6.55
CA ARG A 120 20.05 7.93 -6.68
C ARG A 120 18.57 7.83 -7.10
N THR A 121 17.73 8.78 -6.65
CA THR A 121 16.35 8.85 -7.14
C THR A 121 16.29 9.18 -8.62
N LEU A 122 17.10 10.15 -9.09
CA LEU A 122 17.17 10.52 -10.51
C LEU A 122 17.73 9.38 -11.37
N ASP A 123 18.72 8.63 -10.90
CA ASP A 123 19.23 7.46 -11.61
C ASP A 123 18.13 6.42 -11.84
N LEU A 124 17.32 6.09 -10.82
CA LEU A 124 16.22 5.14 -10.98
C LEU A 124 15.03 5.72 -11.77
N ALA A 125 14.87 7.03 -11.79
CA ALA A 125 13.85 7.70 -12.61
C ALA A 125 14.10 7.50 -14.12
N THR A 126 15.35 7.25 -14.54
CA THR A 126 15.69 6.95 -15.95
C THR A 126 15.05 5.66 -16.47
N PHE A 127 14.63 4.77 -15.58
CA PHE A 127 13.88 3.56 -15.91
C PHE A 127 12.37 3.81 -16.02
N GLU A 128 11.91 5.04 -15.94
CA GLU A 128 10.51 5.46 -16.12
C GLU A 128 9.52 4.65 -15.28
N PRO A 129 9.73 4.52 -13.93
CA PRO A 129 8.73 3.88 -13.10
C PRO A 129 7.45 4.74 -13.01
N ASP A 130 6.30 4.11 -12.71
CA ASP A 130 5.04 4.85 -12.49
C ASP A 130 5.19 5.87 -11.36
N PHE A 131 5.93 5.50 -10.33
CA PHE A 131 6.28 6.38 -9.21
C PHE A 131 7.54 5.88 -8.47
N ILE A 132 8.12 6.78 -7.69
CA ILE A 132 9.18 6.50 -6.72
C ILE A 132 8.66 6.87 -5.33
N GLU A 133 8.71 5.94 -4.36
CA GLU A 133 8.15 6.07 -3.03
C GLU A 133 9.25 6.27 -1.98
N GLN A 134 9.05 7.24 -1.09
CA GLN A 134 9.80 7.58 0.12
C GLN A 134 11.32 7.34 0.05
N PRO A 135 12.08 8.10 -0.76
CA PRO A 135 13.53 7.92 -0.89
C PRO A 135 14.31 8.11 0.42
N VAL A 136 14.00 9.18 1.15
CA VAL A 136 14.73 9.59 2.36
C VAL A 136 13.85 9.53 3.61
N ARG A 137 14.45 9.80 4.78
CA ARG A 137 13.79 9.74 6.08
C ARG A 137 12.46 10.52 6.12
N ALA A 138 11.48 9.99 6.81
CA ALA A 138 10.12 10.52 6.90
C ALA A 138 10.02 11.99 7.31
N HIS A 139 10.95 12.45 8.13
CA HIS A 139 11.00 13.82 8.65
C HIS A 139 11.85 14.78 7.80
N ASP A 140 12.59 14.27 6.81
CA ASP A 140 13.43 15.08 5.92
C ASP A 140 12.60 15.67 4.75
N TYR A 141 11.75 16.60 5.10
CA TYR A 141 10.87 17.28 4.16
C TYR A 141 11.63 18.17 3.17
N GLU A 142 12.78 18.70 3.57
CA GLU A 142 13.61 19.54 2.71
C GLU A 142 14.16 18.73 1.52
N THR A 143 14.77 17.59 1.79
CA THR A 143 15.30 16.70 0.75
C THR A 143 14.18 16.12 -0.11
N MET A 144 13.06 15.67 0.50
CA MET A 144 11.88 15.22 -0.24
C MET A 144 11.37 16.29 -1.22
N ALA A 145 11.23 17.54 -0.77
CA ALA A 145 10.78 18.65 -1.62
C ALA A 145 11.81 18.99 -2.72
N LYS A 146 13.11 18.85 -2.45
CA LYS A 146 14.17 19.01 -3.45
C LYS A 146 14.07 17.95 -4.54
N ILE A 147 13.88 16.68 -4.15
CA ILE A 147 13.69 15.57 -5.08
C ILE A 147 12.42 15.79 -5.91
N ASN A 148 11.29 16.10 -5.26
CA ASN A 148 10.01 16.31 -5.95
C ASN A 148 10.05 17.40 -7.04
N ARG A 149 10.85 18.45 -6.85
CA ARG A 149 11.01 19.52 -7.86
C ARG A 149 11.84 19.11 -9.07
N GLN A 150 12.72 18.12 -8.94
CA GLN A 150 13.70 17.76 -9.96
C GLN A 150 13.46 16.40 -10.61
N CYS A 151 12.75 15.51 -9.91
CA CYS A 151 12.44 14.19 -10.42
C CYS A 151 11.32 14.28 -11.48
N PRO A 152 11.53 13.74 -12.69
CA PRO A 152 10.51 13.73 -13.75
C PRO A 152 9.40 12.72 -13.49
N VAL A 153 9.59 11.82 -12.51
CA VAL A 153 8.66 10.76 -12.14
C VAL A 153 7.87 11.18 -10.89
N LEU A 154 6.63 10.72 -10.79
CA LEU A 154 5.77 10.96 -9.62
C LEU A 154 6.46 10.48 -8.33
N LEU A 155 6.63 11.38 -7.36
CA LEU A 155 7.14 11.02 -6.04
C LEU A 155 5.97 10.78 -5.09
N LEU A 156 5.99 9.66 -4.36
CA LEU A 156 5.03 9.34 -3.31
C LEU A 156 5.65 9.52 -1.91
N ALA A 157 4.86 10.09 -1.00
CA ALA A 157 5.13 10.07 0.44
C ALA A 157 4.46 8.84 1.06
N ASP A 158 5.18 8.06 1.86
CA ASP A 158 4.64 6.95 2.66
C ASP A 158 4.83 7.24 4.15
N GLU A 159 6.00 7.01 4.69
CA GLU A 159 6.28 7.16 6.12
C GLU A 159 6.24 8.63 6.59
N SER A 160 6.26 9.57 5.67
CA SER A 160 6.07 11.00 5.96
C SER A 160 4.60 11.38 6.26
N VAL A 161 3.62 10.50 5.97
CA VAL A 161 2.19 10.81 6.07
C VAL A 161 1.42 9.69 6.74
N PHE A 162 0.99 9.87 7.98
CA PHE A 162 0.17 8.93 8.74
C PHE A 162 -1.32 9.28 8.72
N GLY A 163 -1.68 10.53 8.46
CA GLY A 163 -3.08 10.93 8.52
C GLY A 163 -3.38 12.30 7.90
N PRO A 164 -4.60 12.81 8.13
CA PRO A 164 -5.06 14.06 7.54
C PRO A 164 -4.19 15.27 7.88
N GLU A 165 -3.62 15.32 9.06
CA GLU A 165 -2.80 16.43 9.53
C GLU A 165 -1.44 16.41 8.81
N ASP A 166 -0.84 15.22 8.70
CA ASP A 166 0.47 15.05 8.03
C ASP A 166 0.37 15.35 6.54
N VAL A 167 -0.69 14.87 5.86
CA VAL A 167 -0.84 15.13 4.42
C VAL A 167 -1.02 16.63 4.13
N LYS A 168 -1.72 17.38 4.98
CA LYS A 168 -1.82 18.84 4.83
C LYS A 168 -0.45 19.51 4.94
N LYS A 169 0.35 19.08 5.94
CA LYS A 169 1.71 19.59 6.14
C LYS A 169 2.59 19.22 4.94
N ALA A 170 2.54 17.97 4.49
CA ALA A 170 3.28 17.48 3.34
C ALA A 170 2.97 18.26 2.05
N ILE A 171 1.70 18.52 1.78
CA ILE A 171 1.23 19.34 0.66
C ILE A 171 1.76 20.76 0.78
N SER A 172 1.65 21.41 1.95
CA SER A 172 2.10 22.79 2.15
C SER A 172 3.59 22.99 1.91
N GLN A 173 4.40 21.94 2.07
CA GLN A 173 5.84 21.93 1.84
C GLN A 173 6.25 21.32 0.50
N ASN A 174 5.27 20.89 -0.31
CA ASN A 174 5.49 20.32 -1.65
C ASN A 174 6.49 19.14 -1.66
N ILE A 175 6.38 18.23 -0.68
CA ILE A 175 7.35 17.12 -0.52
C ILE A 175 7.16 15.98 -1.52
N ALA A 176 6.01 15.88 -2.17
CA ALA A 176 5.65 14.82 -3.09
C ALA A 176 4.52 15.26 -4.04
N GLY A 177 4.17 14.43 -5.01
CA GLY A 177 2.98 14.56 -5.87
C GLY A 177 1.92 13.50 -5.58
N GLY A 178 2.13 12.64 -4.60
CA GLY A 178 1.19 11.60 -4.21
C GLY A 178 1.50 11.00 -2.84
N VAL A 179 0.63 10.08 -2.41
CA VAL A 179 0.71 9.46 -1.08
C VAL A 179 0.29 8.00 -1.09
N SER A 180 1.00 7.17 -0.33
CA SER A 180 0.64 5.80 -0.02
C SER A 180 -0.33 5.79 1.16
N ILE A 181 -1.54 5.27 0.95
CA ILE A 181 -2.63 5.23 1.94
C ILE A 181 -2.70 3.82 2.53
N LYS A 182 -2.52 3.70 3.84
CA LYS A 182 -2.59 2.43 4.58
C LYS A 182 -3.57 2.58 5.74
N VAL A 183 -4.52 1.63 5.86
CA VAL A 183 -5.54 1.66 6.93
C VAL A 183 -4.86 1.61 8.29
N MET A 184 -3.89 0.71 8.47
CA MET A 184 -3.13 0.54 9.70
C MET A 184 -2.36 1.80 10.08
N LYS A 185 -1.63 2.40 9.16
CA LYS A 185 -0.89 3.64 9.35
C LYS A 185 -1.80 4.81 9.73
N SER A 186 -2.97 4.89 9.09
CA SER A 186 -3.93 5.98 9.32
C SER A 186 -4.74 5.83 10.61
N GLY A 187 -4.79 4.64 11.21
CA GLY A 187 -5.59 4.35 12.38
C GLY A 187 -7.06 4.05 12.09
N GLY A 188 -7.36 3.57 10.86
CA GLY A 188 -8.69 3.14 10.43
C GLY A 188 -9.11 3.67 9.07
N ILE A 189 -10.18 3.09 8.51
CA ILE A 189 -10.72 3.39 7.17
C ILE A 189 -11.16 4.85 7.08
N LYS A 190 -11.84 5.37 8.10
CA LYS A 190 -12.38 6.75 8.08
C LYS A 190 -11.26 7.79 7.97
N ARG A 191 -10.17 7.62 8.71
CA ARG A 191 -9.02 8.54 8.63
C ARG A 191 -8.25 8.35 7.32
N ALA A 192 -8.03 7.13 6.87
CA ALA A 192 -7.38 6.82 5.60
C ALA A 192 -8.14 7.47 4.43
N ARG A 193 -9.47 7.33 4.39
CA ARG A 193 -10.33 7.96 3.40
C ARG A 193 -10.23 9.48 3.44
N LYS A 194 -10.23 10.09 4.64
CA LYS A 194 -10.07 11.54 4.79
C LYS A 194 -8.71 12.02 4.28
N THR A 195 -7.66 11.25 4.51
CA THR A 195 -6.30 11.54 4.00
C THR A 195 -6.29 11.54 2.46
N ALA A 196 -6.85 10.50 1.83
CA ALA A 196 -6.96 10.40 0.37
C ALA A 196 -7.76 11.57 -0.24
N GLN A 197 -8.89 11.95 0.38
CA GLN A 197 -9.69 13.08 -0.08
C GLN A 197 -8.94 14.41 -0.02
N ILE A 198 -8.15 14.66 1.02
CA ILE A 198 -7.33 15.88 1.15
C ILE A 198 -6.22 15.85 0.09
N ALA A 199 -5.53 14.73 -0.08
CA ALA A 199 -4.49 14.54 -1.09
C ALA A 199 -5.03 14.80 -2.51
N ALA A 200 -6.10 14.14 -2.89
CA ALA A 200 -6.72 14.29 -4.21
C ALA A 200 -7.22 15.72 -4.49
N LYS A 201 -7.79 16.39 -3.48
CA LYS A 201 -8.21 17.81 -3.60
C LYS A 201 -7.03 18.74 -3.90
N ALA A 202 -5.83 18.38 -3.47
CA ALA A 202 -4.60 19.11 -3.77
C ALA A 202 -3.93 18.66 -5.08
N GLY A 203 -4.54 17.75 -5.84
CA GLY A 203 -3.98 17.19 -7.07
C GLY A 203 -2.99 16.06 -6.87
N TRP A 204 -2.86 15.51 -5.65
CA TRP A 204 -2.00 14.37 -5.37
C TRP A 204 -2.65 13.05 -5.77
N SER A 205 -1.85 12.16 -6.32
CA SER A 205 -2.25 10.76 -6.58
C SER A 205 -2.26 9.94 -5.29
N CYS A 206 -3.16 8.94 -5.22
CA CYS A 206 -3.25 8.05 -4.06
C CYS A 206 -3.06 6.58 -4.46
N TYR A 207 -2.26 5.87 -3.67
CA TYR A 207 -1.93 4.45 -3.80
C TYR A 207 -2.39 3.67 -2.56
N GLY A 208 -2.87 2.46 -2.74
CA GLY A 208 -3.24 1.56 -1.64
C GLY A 208 -2.04 0.75 -1.15
N GLY A 209 -1.32 1.27 -0.16
CA GLY A 209 -0.19 0.57 0.44
C GLY A 209 -0.59 -0.47 1.49
N ASP A 210 0.38 -1.24 1.96
CA ASP A 210 0.23 -2.21 3.04
C ASP A 210 1.42 -2.21 4.03
N MET A 211 1.36 -3.09 5.05
CA MET A 211 2.36 -3.20 6.12
C MET A 211 2.67 -4.67 6.48
N HIS A 212 2.80 -5.56 5.49
CA HIS A 212 3.00 -7.00 5.69
C HIS A 212 1.84 -7.69 6.44
N GLU A 213 0.63 -7.40 6.03
CA GLU A 213 -0.58 -7.90 6.66
C GLU A 213 -0.99 -9.28 6.11
N THR A 214 -1.72 -10.04 6.93
CA THR A 214 -2.43 -11.24 6.47
C THR A 214 -3.63 -10.85 5.59
N GLY A 215 -4.29 -11.83 4.97
CA GLY A 215 -5.51 -11.57 4.21
C GLY A 215 -6.59 -10.85 5.04
N LEU A 216 -6.71 -11.19 6.33
CA LEU A 216 -7.63 -10.49 7.24
C LEU A 216 -7.26 -9.02 7.42
N GLY A 217 -5.96 -8.71 7.52
CA GLY A 217 -5.46 -7.35 7.65
C GLY A 217 -5.65 -6.51 6.38
N HIS A 218 -5.58 -7.13 5.19
CA HIS A 218 -5.80 -6.45 3.91
C HIS A 218 -7.26 -6.08 3.63
N LEU A 219 -8.24 -6.84 4.15
CA LEU A 219 -9.66 -6.63 3.85
C LEU A 219 -10.15 -5.20 4.12
N PRO A 220 -9.80 -4.53 5.24
CA PRO A 220 -10.17 -3.13 5.45
C PRO A 220 -9.64 -2.20 4.34
N GLY A 221 -8.43 -2.45 3.84
CA GLY A 221 -7.85 -1.72 2.72
C GLY A 221 -8.61 -1.94 1.41
N VAL A 222 -9.05 -3.17 1.15
CA VAL A 222 -9.90 -3.50 -0.01
C VAL A 222 -11.21 -2.70 0.02
N HIS A 223 -11.88 -2.66 1.16
CA HIS A 223 -13.12 -1.88 1.33
C HIS A 223 -12.90 -0.37 1.28
N LEU A 224 -11.78 0.11 1.81
CA LEU A 224 -11.37 1.50 1.67
C LEU A 224 -11.28 1.88 0.18
N ILE A 225 -10.48 1.16 -0.60
CA ILE A 225 -10.26 1.47 -2.01
C ILE A 225 -11.55 1.33 -2.80
N ALA A 226 -12.35 0.29 -2.53
CA ALA A 226 -13.65 0.09 -3.19
C ALA A 226 -14.61 1.27 -3.01
N SER A 227 -14.53 2.00 -1.89
CA SER A 227 -15.43 3.14 -1.57
C SER A 227 -14.77 4.52 -1.69
N CYS A 228 -13.51 4.58 -2.16
CA CYS A 228 -12.72 5.81 -2.21
C CYS A 228 -12.16 6.02 -3.64
N PRO A 229 -12.91 6.68 -4.52
CA PRO A 229 -12.52 6.87 -5.92
C PRO A 229 -11.21 7.65 -6.09
N GLU A 230 -10.74 8.30 -5.06
CA GLU A 230 -9.47 9.02 -5.03
C GLU A 230 -8.24 8.10 -5.07
N ILE A 231 -8.39 6.81 -4.68
CA ILE A 231 -7.27 5.84 -4.69
C ILE A 231 -7.28 5.09 -6.02
N THR A 232 -6.46 5.54 -6.95
CA THR A 232 -6.47 5.09 -8.35
C THR A 232 -5.26 4.28 -8.79
N LEU A 233 -4.19 4.26 -8.00
CA LEU A 233 -2.93 3.61 -8.38
C LEU A 233 -2.88 2.11 -8.03
N GLY A 234 -4.03 1.48 -7.72
CA GLY A 234 -4.10 0.08 -7.31
C GLY A 234 -3.68 -0.16 -5.86
N CYS A 235 -3.28 -1.38 -5.54
CA CYS A 235 -2.90 -1.78 -4.19
C CYS A 235 -1.73 -2.77 -4.16
N GLU A 236 -1.18 -3.03 -2.96
CA GLU A 236 -0.15 -4.03 -2.72
C GLU A 236 -0.58 -5.13 -1.72
N PHE A 237 -1.86 -5.56 -1.76
CA PHE A 237 -2.42 -6.58 -0.88
C PHE A 237 -2.08 -7.99 -1.35
N TYR A 238 -0.79 -8.31 -1.44
CA TYR A 238 -0.26 -9.52 -2.06
C TYR A 238 0.24 -10.57 -1.06
N HIS A 239 0.50 -10.21 0.20
CA HIS A 239 1.20 -11.05 1.17
C HIS A 239 0.50 -12.40 1.40
N ALA A 240 -0.81 -12.40 1.58
CA ALA A 240 -1.62 -13.59 1.77
C ALA A 240 -1.50 -14.63 0.64
N ARG A 241 -1.07 -14.23 -0.57
CA ARG A 241 -0.95 -15.10 -1.74
C ARG A 241 0.48 -15.52 -2.05
N TYR A 242 1.46 -14.62 -1.81
CA TYR A 242 2.82 -14.80 -2.33
C TYR A 242 3.89 -14.90 -1.24
N TYR A 243 3.64 -14.41 -0.03
CA TYR A 243 4.63 -14.33 1.03
C TYR A 243 4.25 -15.07 2.30
N VAL A 244 2.98 -15.09 2.67
CA VAL A 244 2.51 -15.84 3.85
C VAL A 244 2.40 -17.32 3.49
N ILE A 245 3.05 -18.18 4.27
CA ILE A 245 3.01 -19.64 4.06
C ILE A 245 1.60 -20.17 4.26
N GLU A 246 0.93 -19.72 5.33
CA GLU A 246 -0.43 -20.09 5.67
C GLU A 246 -1.20 -18.86 6.16
N ASP A 247 -2.23 -18.46 5.42
CA ASP A 247 -3.09 -17.32 5.81
C ASP A 247 -4.15 -17.75 6.82
N ILE A 248 -4.55 -16.81 7.66
CA ILE A 248 -5.54 -17.03 8.74
C ILE A 248 -7.00 -16.84 8.30
N LEU A 249 -7.27 -16.65 7.02
CA LEU A 249 -8.63 -16.67 6.49
C LEU A 249 -9.14 -18.11 6.32
N SER A 250 -10.46 -18.31 6.51
CA SER A 250 -11.13 -19.59 6.27
C SER A 250 -11.16 -19.99 4.80
N THR A 251 -11.01 -19.00 3.90
CA THR A 251 -10.92 -19.19 2.44
C THR A 251 -9.80 -18.33 1.88
N LYS A 252 -9.35 -18.62 0.66
CA LYS A 252 -8.25 -17.87 0.02
C LYS A 252 -8.60 -16.41 -0.16
N PHE A 253 -7.61 -15.53 0.08
CA PHE A 253 -7.73 -14.11 -0.21
C PHE A 253 -8.04 -13.87 -1.70
N PRO A 254 -8.96 -12.97 -2.05
CA PRO A 254 -9.60 -12.91 -3.37
C PRO A 254 -8.72 -12.22 -4.44
N ILE A 255 -7.64 -12.87 -4.83
CA ILE A 255 -6.81 -12.42 -5.96
C ILE A 255 -7.16 -13.26 -7.19
N ASP A 256 -7.48 -12.57 -8.29
CA ASP A 256 -7.85 -13.15 -9.57
C ASP A 256 -7.32 -12.29 -10.73
N GLU A 257 -6.61 -12.93 -11.67
CA GLU A 257 -6.02 -12.29 -12.86
C GLU A 257 -5.31 -10.95 -12.54
N GLY A 258 -4.42 -10.95 -11.56
CA GLY A 258 -3.63 -9.77 -11.17
C GLY A 258 -4.43 -8.65 -10.49
N HIS A 259 -5.63 -8.95 -9.99
CA HIS A 259 -6.47 -7.99 -9.28
C HIS A 259 -6.95 -8.57 -7.95
N VAL A 260 -7.18 -7.69 -6.97
CA VAL A 260 -7.98 -8.03 -5.79
C VAL A 260 -9.44 -7.82 -6.11
N VAL A 261 -10.26 -8.87 -5.95
CA VAL A 261 -11.71 -8.80 -6.17
C VAL A 261 -12.38 -8.29 -4.90
N VAL A 262 -13.17 -7.23 -5.02
CA VAL A 262 -13.86 -6.60 -3.90
C VAL A 262 -15.05 -7.46 -3.46
N PRO A 263 -15.11 -7.92 -2.18
CA PRO A 263 -16.23 -8.75 -1.71
C PRO A 263 -17.51 -7.95 -1.58
N ASP A 264 -18.64 -8.63 -1.89
CA ASP A 264 -20.00 -8.10 -1.73
C ASP A 264 -20.76 -8.71 -0.55
N SER A 265 -20.18 -9.69 0.12
CA SER A 265 -20.77 -10.29 1.33
C SER A 265 -20.73 -9.32 2.50
N PRO A 266 -21.68 -9.45 3.46
CA PRO A 266 -21.77 -8.56 4.62
C PRO A 266 -20.49 -8.50 5.46
N GLY A 267 -20.24 -7.34 6.04
CA GLY A 267 -19.03 -7.07 6.81
C GLY A 267 -17.80 -6.95 5.91
N LEU A 268 -16.69 -7.53 6.34
CA LEU A 268 -15.44 -7.63 5.54
C LEU A 268 -15.53 -8.71 4.45
N GLY A 269 -16.61 -9.50 4.40
CA GLY A 269 -16.87 -10.49 3.37
C GLY A 269 -16.15 -11.82 3.54
N PHE A 270 -15.24 -11.93 4.48
CA PHE A 270 -14.47 -13.13 4.80
C PHE A 270 -14.46 -13.37 6.31
N SER A 271 -14.25 -14.62 6.70
CA SER A 271 -14.16 -15.01 8.12
C SER A 271 -12.75 -15.47 8.46
N PRO A 272 -12.27 -15.18 9.67
CA PRO A 272 -11.04 -15.78 10.17
C PRO A 272 -11.24 -17.29 10.42
N ASP A 273 -10.17 -18.05 10.26
CA ASP A 273 -10.08 -19.45 10.65
C ASP A 273 -9.60 -19.53 12.11
N ILE A 274 -10.51 -19.75 13.02
CA ILE A 274 -10.21 -19.72 14.47
C ILE A 274 -9.28 -20.88 14.85
N GLU A 275 -9.43 -22.05 14.23
CA GLU A 275 -8.58 -23.21 14.55
C GLU A 275 -7.12 -22.94 14.13
N LYS A 276 -6.90 -22.31 12.98
CA LYS A 276 -5.56 -21.87 12.56
C LYS A 276 -4.98 -20.78 13.48
N ILE A 277 -5.79 -19.80 13.85
CA ILE A 277 -5.34 -18.75 14.76
C ILE A 277 -4.89 -19.35 16.10
N ASP A 278 -5.69 -20.27 16.65
CA ASP A 278 -5.36 -20.95 17.92
C ASP A 278 -4.08 -21.80 17.77
N ALA A 279 -3.92 -22.49 16.64
CA ALA A 279 -2.74 -23.30 16.35
C ALA A 279 -1.45 -22.49 16.20
N LEU A 280 -1.55 -21.29 15.61
CA LEU A 280 -0.43 -20.37 15.37
C LEU A 280 -0.15 -19.43 16.57
N SER A 281 -1.06 -19.36 17.53
CA SER A 281 -0.90 -18.50 18.71
C SER A 281 0.25 -19.00 19.60
N LEU A 282 1.11 -18.09 19.99
CA LEU A 282 2.17 -18.37 20.97
C LEU A 282 1.52 -18.70 22.32
N LYS A 283 1.90 -19.85 22.90
CA LYS A 283 1.47 -20.27 24.22
C LYS A 283 2.32 -19.62 25.30
#